data_f83bd18fe06f13219fcfcb6305589ab5
#
_entry.id   f83bd18fe06f13219fcfcb6305589ab5
#
_cell.length_a   1.000
_cell.length_b   1.000
_cell.length_c   1.000
_cell.angle_alpha   90.00
_cell.angle_beta   90.00
_cell.angle_gamma   90.00
#
_symmetry.space_group_name_H-M   'P 1'
#
loop_
_entity.id
_entity.type
_entity.pdbx_description
1 polymer ?
#
loop_
_entity_poly.entity_id
_entity_poly.type
_entity_poly.pdbx_seq_one_letter_code
_entity_poly.pdbx_strand_id
1 'polypeptide(L)'
;FNGYFPEIGARMTTCSFKETEAYSVCGRLNGKHKDKVLVVASAGNTARAFAKVCSDNHIPLLLSVPEENIDALWFEAPLDDCVKLISPRHGADYYDAIKLSDMALQSDKFFAEGGAKNVARRDGMATTVLSAVTHIGRIPDYYFQAVGSGTGAIAAWEANLRLIEDGRFGNHKMKLMVSQNAPFVPMYDAWKARSREMLPYDDDQARLDVEEIDAKVLSNRKPPYGIKGGLF
;
A
#
# COMPACT_ATOMS: atom_id res chain seq x y z
N PHE A 1 1.19 -18.59 -2.85
CA PHE A 1 2.47 -17.88 -2.66
C PHE A 1 2.71 -16.96 -3.85
N ASN A 2 2.11 -15.80 -3.78
CA ASN A 2 2.16 -14.85 -4.87
C ASN A 2 3.60 -14.37 -5.10
N GLY A 3 4.14 -14.63 -6.30
CA GLY A 3 5.43 -14.10 -6.75
C GLY A 3 6.69 -14.80 -6.26
N TYR A 4 6.59 -16.00 -5.67
CA TYR A 4 7.78 -16.76 -5.29
C TYR A 4 7.80 -18.16 -5.91
N PHE A 5 8.20 -18.23 -7.16
CA PHE A 5 8.41 -19.45 -7.93
C PHE A 5 9.78 -19.35 -8.62
N PRO A 6 10.89 -19.47 -7.87
CA PRO A 6 12.24 -19.24 -8.41
C PRO A 6 12.60 -20.18 -9.56
N GLU A 7 12.02 -21.38 -9.60
CA GLU A 7 12.21 -22.37 -10.65
C GLU A 7 11.70 -21.93 -12.04
N ILE A 8 10.77 -20.99 -12.08
CA ILE A 8 10.26 -20.37 -13.32
C ILE A 8 10.63 -18.88 -13.44
N GLY A 9 11.59 -18.42 -12.62
CA GLY A 9 12.05 -17.05 -12.61
C GLY A 9 11.12 -16.04 -11.95
N ALA A 10 10.00 -16.45 -11.36
CA ALA A 10 9.07 -15.56 -10.67
C ALA A 10 9.54 -15.33 -9.22
N ARG A 11 10.17 -14.19 -8.97
CA ARG A 11 10.73 -13.85 -7.66
C ARG A 11 10.40 -12.42 -7.27
N MET A 12 9.85 -12.24 -6.06
CA MET A 12 9.75 -10.92 -5.41
C MET A 12 11.02 -10.62 -4.61
N THR A 13 11.86 -9.74 -5.11
CA THR A 13 13.17 -9.44 -4.51
C THR A 13 13.06 -8.58 -3.27
N THR A 14 11.98 -7.79 -3.11
CA THR A 14 11.70 -7.06 -1.87
C THR A 14 11.00 -7.92 -0.81
N CYS A 15 10.76 -9.20 -1.07
CA CYS A 15 10.02 -10.13 -0.20
C CYS A 15 8.64 -9.60 0.23
N SER A 16 8.02 -8.75 -0.61
CA SER A 16 6.72 -8.14 -0.32
C SER A 16 5.85 -8.09 -1.56
N PHE A 17 4.57 -8.46 -1.41
CA PHE A 17 3.56 -8.30 -2.48
C PHE A 17 3.36 -6.84 -2.93
N LYS A 18 3.96 -5.88 -2.23
CA LYS A 18 3.97 -4.47 -2.65
C LYS A 18 4.68 -4.24 -3.99
N GLU A 19 5.53 -5.16 -4.44
CA GLU A 19 6.09 -5.09 -5.79
C GLU A 19 5.01 -5.13 -6.86
N THR A 20 3.93 -5.91 -6.67
CA THR A 20 2.85 -5.99 -7.66
C THR A 20 2.10 -4.65 -7.81
N GLU A 21 1.95 -3.88 -6.72
CA GLU A 21 1.40 -2.53 -6.80
C GLU A 21 2.34 -1.58 -7.54
N ALA A 22 3.63 -1.64 -7.26
CA ALA A 22 4.63 -0.78 -7.89
C ALA A 22 4.75 -1.05 -9.39
N TYR A 23 4.85 -2.31 -9.81
CA TYR A 23 4.84 -2.69 -11.22
C TYR A 23 3.58 -2.21 -11.95
N SER A 24 2.40 -2.39 -11.35
CA SER A 24 1.14 -1.97 -11.97
C SER A 24 1.03 -0.45 -12.11
N VAL A 25 1.49 0.30 -11.11
CA VAL A 25 1.50 1.78 -11.17
C VAL A 25 2.52 2.27 -12.19
N CYS A 26 3.76 1.81 -12.10
CA CYS A 26 4.83 2.25 -12.98
C CYS A 26 4.58 1.87 -14.45
N GLY A 27 4.05 0.67 -14.70
CA GLY A 27 3.70 0.21 -16.04
C GLY A 27 2.55 0.99 -16.70
N ARG A 28 1.78 1.76 -15.92
CA ARG A 28 0.69 2.63 -16.41
C ARG A 28 1.03 4.11 -16.46
N LEU A 29 2.27 4.49 -16.16
CA LEU A 29 2.70 5.87 -16.35
C LEU A 29 2.65 6.21 -17.84
N ASN A 30 2.01 7.33 -18.15
CA ASN A 30 1.80 7.79 -19.51
C ASN A 30 2.54 9.09 -19.79
N GLY A 31 2.45 9.59 -21.03
CA GLY A 31 3.15 10.80 -21.47
C GLY A 31 2.86 12.06 -20.63
N LYS A 32 1.79 12.11 -19.84
CA LYS A 32 1.51 13.24 -18.94
C LYS A 32 2.49 13.33 -17.76
N HIS A 33 3.19 12.23 -17.46
CA HIS A 33 4.14 12.13 -16.36
C HIS A 33 5.61 12.03 -16.83
N LYS A 34 5.85 12.14 -18.15
CA LYS A 34 7.17 11.88 -18.77
C LYS A 34 8.31 12.68 -18.14
N ASP A 35 8.04 13.95 -17.79
CA ASP A 35 9.05 14.88 -17.27
C ASP A 35 8.80 15.19 -15.77
N LYS A 36 8.08 14.31 -15.07
CA LYS A 36 7.71 14.50 -13.67
C LYS A 36 8.31 13.42 -12.78
N VAL A 37 8.46 13.75 -11.52
CA VAL A 37 8.96 12.86 -10.48
C VAL A 37 7.77 12.23 -9.74
N LEU A 38 7.71 10.92 -9.69
CA LEU A 38 6.74 10.18 -8.87
C LEU A 38 7.04 10.41 -7.40
N VAL A 39 6.02 10.69 -6.59
CA VAL A 39 6.16 10.88 -5.14
C VAL A 39 5.43 9.76 -4.40
N VAL A 40 6.15 9.10 -3.50
CA VAL A 40 5.62 8.04 -2.63
C VAL A 40 6.01 8.33 -1.18
N ALA A 41 5.02 8.33 -0.29
CA ALA A 41 5.26 8.32 1.15
C ALA A 41 5.00 6.92 1.71
N SER A 42 5.94 6.36 2.47
CA SER A 42 5.77 5.04 3.07
C SER A 42 6.77 4.81 4.20
N ALA A 43 6.36 4.06 5.20
CA ALA A 43 7.21 3.64 6.31
C ALA A 43 7.91 2.27 6.11
N GLY A 44 7.78 1.64 4.91
CA GLY A 44 8.37 0.31 4.74
C GLY A 44 8.17 -0.31 3.36
N ASN A 45 7.42 -1.40 3.28
CA ASN A 45 7.35 -2.27 2.09
C ASN A 45 6.94 -1.58 0.79
N THR A 46 6.04 -0.58 0.84
CA THR A 46 5.68 0.20 -0.35
C THR A 46 6.86 1.05 -0.82
N ALA A 47 7.61 1.70 0.09
CA ALA A 47 8.82 2.44 -0.27
C ALA A 47 9.84 1.53 -0.97
N ARG A 48 10.11 0.35 -0.40
CA ARG A 48 11.04 -0.63 -0.99
C ARG A 48 10.61 -1.08 -2.38
N ALA A 49 9.33 -1.39 -2.56
CA ALA A 49 8.80 -1.85 -3.84
C ALA A 49 8.91 -0.78 -4.92
N PHE A 50 8.50 0.45 -4.64
CA PHE A 50 8.63 1.56 -5.60
C PHE A 50 10.09 1.93 -5.85
N ALA A 51 10.95 1.95 -4.82
CA ALA A 51 12.38 2.20 -5.00
C ALA A 51 13.01 1.21 -5.98
N LYS A 52 12.75 -0.10 -5.77
CA LYS A 52 13.26 -1.13 -6.66
C LYS A 52 12.73 -0.99 -8.09
N VAL A 53 11.40 -0.93 -8.26
CA VAL A 53 10.80 -0.88 -9.59
C VAL A 53 11.20 0.39 -10.35
N CYS A 54 11.26 1.53 -9.68
CA CYS A 54 11.69 2.78 -10.28
C CYS A 54 13.19 2.78 -10.62
N SER A 55 14.03 2.24 -9.74
CA SER A 55 15.47 2.08 -9.98
C SER A 55 15.74 1.22 -11.21
N ASP A 56 15.10 0.03 -11.28
CA ASP A 56 15.28 -0.91 -12.39
C ASP A 56 14.81 -0.36 -13.75
N ASN A 57 13.89 0.60 -13.74
CA ASN A 57 13.28 1.15 -14.95
C ASN A 57 13.63 2.64 -15.18
N HIS A 58 14.58 3.21 -14.44
CA HIS A 58 15.02 4.61 -14.52
C HIS A 58 13.86 5.62 -14.42
N ILE A 59 12.88 5.35 -13.56
CA ILE A 59 11.72 6.21 -13.30
C ILE A 59 12.07 7.17 -12.16
N PRO A 60 12.05 8.50 -12.38
CA PRO A 60 12.35 9.47 -11.33
C PRO A 60 11.38 9.32 -10.14
N LEU A 61 11.93 9.08 -8.96
CA LEU A 61 11.18 8.82 -7.72
C LEU A 61 11.69 9.67 -6.57
N LEU A 62 10.76 10.32 -5.86
CA LEU A 62 10.99 10.93 -4.56
C LEU A 62 10.26 10.10 -3.49
N LEU A 63 11.02 9.47 -2.61
CA LEU A 63 10.50 8.74 -1.46
C LEU A 63 10.51 9.60 -0.21
N SER A 64 9.38 9.70 0.49
CA SER A 64 9.28 10.29 1.82
C SER A 64 9.11 9.16 2.85
N VAL A 65 10.10 8.99 3.73
CA VAL A 65 10.17 7.88 4.69
C VAL A 65 10.57 8.46 6.06
N PRO A 66 9.90 8.09 7.18
CA PRO A 66 10.37 8.48 8.49
C PRO A 66 11.81 8.03 8.75
N GLU A 67 12.62 8.87 9.39
CA GLU A 67 14.04 8.59 9.63
C GLU A 67 14.28 7.22 10.30
N GLU A 68 13.46 6.91 11.30
CA GLU A 68 13.53 5.65 12.05
C GLU A 68 13.19 4.39 11.23
N ASN A 69 12.61 4.57 10.04
CA ASN A 69 12.29 3.47 9.14
C ASN A 69 13.29 3.29 7.99
N ILE A 70 14.31 4.17 7.88
CA ILE A 70 15.29 4.11 6.79
C ILE A 70 16.07 2.81 6.84
N ASP A 71 16.51 2.37 8.01
CA ASP A 71 17.28 1.13 8.19
C ASP A 71 16.50 -0.14 7.81
N ALA A 72 15.16 -0.05 7.79
CA ALA A 72 14.31 -1.14 7.29
C ALA A 72 14.24 -1.21 5.76
N LEU A 73 14.80 -0.22 5.05
CA LEU A 73 14.83 -0.18 3.59
C LEU A 73 16.10 -0.86 3.07
N TRP A 74 16.11 -2.18 3.06
CA TRP A 74 17.21 -2.95 2.47
C TRP A 74 16.91 -3.33 1.00
N PHE A 75 17.98 -3.41 0.20
CA PHE A 75 17.94 -3.77 -1.22
C PHE A 75 19.07 -4.77 -1.53
N GLU A 76 18.84 -5.64 -2.50
CA GLU A 76 19.84 -6.62 -2.95
C GLU A 76 20.99 -5.97 -3.75
N ALA A 77 20.75 -4.79 -4.33
CA ALA A 77 21.74 -4.02 -5.08
C ALA A 77 21.56 -2.52 -4.81
N PRO A 78 22.58 -1.69 -5.05
CA PRO A 78 22.45 -0.23 -4.99
C PRO A 78 21.32 0.27 -5.90
N LEU A 79 20.58 1.28 -5.43
CA LEU A 79 19.56 1.93 -6.23
C LEU A 79 20.19 2.89 -7.25
N ASP A 80 19.50 3.04 -8.39
CA ASP A 80 19.83 4.05 -9.40
C ASP A 80 19.62 5.47 -8.84
N ASP A 81 20.38 6.42 -9.35
CA ASP A 81 20.34 7.83 -8.95
C ASP A 81 19.00 8.54 -9.23
N CYS A 82 18.13 7.94 -10.02
CA CYS A 82 16.77 8.43 -10.25
C CYS A 82 15.89 8.34 -8.98
N VAL A 83 16.27 7.53 -8.00
CA VAL A 83 15.58 7.39 -6.72
C VAL A 83 16.21 8.32 -5.68
N LYS A 84 15.42 9.26 -5.17
CA LYS A 84 15.82 10.17 -4.10
C LYS A 84 14.96 9.96 -2.87
N LEU A 85 15.59 10.02 -1.70
CA LEU A 85 14.93 9.86 -0.41
C LEU A 85 14.97 11.17 0.36
N ILE A 86 13.82 11.50 0.95
CA ILE A 86 13.69 12.57 1.95
C ILE A 86 13.08 12.01 3.22
N SER A 87 13.45 12.58 4.34
CA SER A 87 12.95 12.18 5.65
C SER A 87 12.43 13.39 6.41
N PRO A 88 11.28 13.30 7.11
CA PRO A 88 10.91 14.28 8.10
C PRO A 88 11.89 14.22 9.28
N ARG A 89 11.88 15.25 10.12
CA ARG A 89 12.77 15.34 11.29
C ARG A 89 12.57 14.13 12.22
N HIS A 90 13.60 13.82 12.99
CA HIS A 90 13.58 12.77 14.01
C HIS A 90 12.33 12.85 14.91
N GLY A 91 11.78 11.70 15.27
CA GLY A 91 10.53 11.58 16.05
C GLY A 91 9.24 11.78 15.23
N ALA A 92 9.35 11.92 13.91
CA ALA A 92 8.21 12.01 13.01
C ALA A 92 7.73 10.61 12.58
N ASP A 93 6.42 10.43 12.46
CA ASP A 93 5.81 9.18 12.04
C ASP A 93 5.49 9.14 10.53
N TYR A 94 4.81 8.07 10.10
CA TYR A 94 4.39 7.89 8.71
C TYR A 94 3.47 9.02 8.23
N TYR A 95 2.59 9.54 9.09
CA TYR A 95 1.70 10.63 8.72
C TYR A 95 2.48 11.94 8.44
N ASP A 96 3.57 12.18 9.17
CA ASP A 96 4.44 13.32 8.92
C ASP A 96 5.24 13.15 7.62
N ALA A 97 5.63 11.92 7.27
CA ALA A 97 6.20 11.62 5.96
C ALA A 97 5.21 11.90 4.80
N ILE A 98 3.92 11.64 5.01
CA ILE A 98 2.87 12.02 4.04
C ILE A 98 2.81 13.54 3.89
N LYS A 99 2.79 14.30 4.98
CA LYS A 99 2.80 15.78 4.93
C LYS A 99 4.02 16.34 4.19
N LEU A 100 5.21 15.74 4.41
CA LEU A 100 6.41 16.14 3.70
C LEU A 100 6.29 15.88 2.19
N SER A 101 5.70 14.75 1.81
CA SER A 101 5.41 14.46 0.39
C SER A 101 4.41 15.44 -0.21
N ASP A 102 3.38 15.84 0.55
CA ASP A 102 2.38 16.82 0.12
C ASP A 102 2.99 18.21 -0.15
N MET A 103 4.04 18.57 0.57
CA MET A 103 4.78 19.81 0.30
C MET A 103 5.49 19.74 -1.07
N ALA A 104 6.10 18.61 -1.43
CA ALA A 104 6.71 18.43 -2.76
C ALA A 104 5.67 18.50 -3.87
N LEU A 105 4.48 17.94 -3.63
CA LEU A 105 3.37 17.92 -4.59
C LEU A 105 2.74 19.29 -4.89
N GLN A 106 3.14 20.35 -4.19
CA GLN A 106 2.75 21.72 -4.53
C GLN A 106 3.45 22.23 -5.80
N SER A 107 4.53 21.58 -6.23
CA SER A 107 5.18 21.85 -7.49
C SER A 107 4.66 20.94 -8.60
N ASP A 108 4.43 21.48 -9.78
CA ASP A 108 3.99 20.76 -10.99
C ASP A 108 5.01 19.75 -11.52
N LYS A 109 6.26 19.80 -11.03
CA LYS A 109 7.31 18.83 -11.33
C LYS A 109 7.07 17.46 -10.68
N PHE A 110 6.18 17.37 -9.73
CA PHE A 110 5.90 16.16 -8.97
C PHE A 110 4.47 15.70 -9.20
N PHE A 111 4.23 14.40 -9.03
CA PHE A 111 2.89 13.84 -9.02
C PHE A 111 2.77 12.71 -8.00
N ALA A 112 1.61 12.64 -7.38
CA ALA A 112 1.35 11.65 -6.34
C ALA A 112 1.13 10.25 -6.91
N GLU A 113 1.62 9.23 -6.21
CA GLU A 113 1.27 7.83 -6.47
C GLU A 113 -0.25 7.58 -6.30
N GLY A 114 -0.90 8.31 -5.39
CA GLY A 114 -2.37 8.35 -5.27
C GLY A 114 -2.96 7.40 -4.22
N GLY A 115 -2.17 6.54 -3.61
CA GLY A 115 -2.60 5.68 -2.51
C GLY A 115 -3.78 4.78 -2.87
N ALA A 116 -4.72 4.62 -1.94
CA ALA A 116 -5.91 3.79 -2.14
C ALA A 116 -6.83 4.25 -3.28
N LYS A 117 -6.72 5.52 -3.70
CA LYS A 117 -7.50 6.05 -4.83
C LYS A 117 -6.95 5.62 -6.19
N ASN A 118 -5.70 5.18 -6.27
CA ASN A 118 -5.06 4.77 -7.51
C ASN A 118 -5.54 3.37 -7.92
N VAL A 119 -6.30 3.29 -9.02
CA VAL A 119 -6.80 2.02 -9.56
C VAL A 119 -5.64 1.09 -9.95
N ALA A 120 -4.58 1.62 -10.55
CA ALA A 120 -3.42 0.82 -10.93
C ALA A 120 -2.78 0.13 -9.72
N ARG A 121 -2.69 0.83 -8.59
CA ARG A 121 -2.22 0.27 -7.32
C ARG A 121 -3.10 -0.88 -6.85
N ARG A 122 -4.42 -0.69 -6.84
CA ARG A 122 -5.37 -1.72 -6.43
C ARG A 122 -5.36 -2.92 -7.38
N ASP A 123 -5.25 -2.70 -8.68
CA ASP A 123 -5.15 -3.79 -9.67
C ASP A 123 -3.88 -4.63 -9.45
N GLY A 124 -2.74 -3.99 -9.14
CA GLY A 124 -1.52 -4.72 -8.77
C GLY A 124 -1.70 -5.57 -7.52
N MET A 125 -2.28 -5.00 -6.46
CA MET A 125 -2.56 -5.73 -5.21
C MET A 125 -3.60 -6.85 -5.40
N ALA A 126 -4.55 -6.69 -6.32
CA ALA A 126 -5.55 -7.70 -6.65
C ALA A 126 -4.96 -9.01 -7.18
N THR A 127 -3.72 -8.99 -7.69
CA THR A 127 -3.02 -10.19 -8.17
C THR A 127 -2.86 -11.25 -7.09
N THR A 128 -2.88 -10.89 -5.81
CA THR A 128 -2.86 -11.85 -4.70
C THR A 128 -4.09 -12.77 -4.73
N VAL A 129 -5.28 -12.18 -4.97
CA VAL A 129 -6.54 -12.94 -5.10
C VAL A 129 -6.55 -13.72 -6.40
N LEU A 130 -6.12 -13.12 -7.51
CA LEU A 130 -6.07 -13.79 -8.81
C LEU A 130 -5.16 -15.01 -8.77
N SER A 131 -3.98 -14.90 -8.14
CA SER A 131 -3.06 -16.02 -7.96
C SER A 131 -3.69 -17.16 -7.15
N ALA A 132 -4.37 -16.82 -6.04
CA ALA A 132 -5.06 -17.83 -5.23
C ALA A 132 -6.18 -18.53 -6.03
N VAL A 133 -7.04 -17.75 -6.70
CA VAL A 133 -8.19 -18.26 -7.44
C VAL A 133 -7.77 -19.16 -8.60
N THR A 134 -6.71 -18.81 -9.34
CA THR A 134 -6.19 -19.65 -10.43
C THR A 134 -5.59 -20.95 -9.92
N HIS A 135 -4.99 -20.94 -8.72
CA HIS A 135 -4.42 -22.13 -8.12
C HIS A 135 -5.49 -23.09 -7.56
N ILE A 136 -6.49 -22.55 -6.84
CA ILE A 136 -7.52 -23.38 -6.18
C ILE A 136 -8.74 -23.65 -7.08
N GLY A 137 -8.88 -22.97 -8.22
CA GLY A 137 -9.96 -23.16 -9.18
C GLY A 137 -11.31 -22.57 -8.76
N ARG A 138 -11.38 -21.78 -7.70
CA ARG A 138 -12.61 -21.14 -7.19
C ARG A 138 -12.32 -19.86 -6.42
N ILE A 139 -13.34 -19.04 -6.18
CA ILE A 139 -13.24 -17.90 -5.26
C ILE A 139 -13.07 -18.43 -3.82
N PRO A 140 -12.07 -17.93 -3.04
CA PRO A 140 -11.92 -18.29 -1.63
C PRO A 140 -13.13 -17.84 -0.80
N ASP A 141 -13.43 -18.58 0.29
CA ASP A 141 -14.51 -18.19 1.21
C ASP A 141 -14.12 -17.00 2.07
N TYR A 142 -12.83 -16.88 2.38
CA TYR A 142 -12.28 -15.86 3.27
C TYR A 142 -10.99 -15.27 2.72
N TYR A 143 -10.79 -13.98 2.98
CA TYR A 143 -9.54 -13.28 2.77
C TYR A 143 -9.08 -12.64 4.08
N PHE A 144 -7.91 -13.06 4.57
CA PHE A 144 -7.33 -12.54 5.81
C PHE A 144 -6.19 -11.60 5.51
N GLN A 145 -6.20 -10.41 6.11
CA GLN A 145 -5.10 -9.45 5.97
C GLN A 145 -4.97 -8.55 7.19
N ALA A 146 -3.73 -8.37 7.66
CA ALA A 146 -3.37 -7.26 8.53
C ALA A 146 -3.33 -5.96 7.71
N VAL A 147 -3.97 -4.91 8.19
CA VAL A 147 -4.16 -3.66 7.44
C VAL A 147 -3.56 -2.45 8.15
N GLY A 148 -2.84 -1.62 7.38
CA GLY A 148 -2.55 -0.23 7.74
C GLY A 148 -3.57 0.69 7.06
N SER A 149 -3.45 0.89 5.75
CA SER A 149 -4.37 1.73 4.96
C SER A 149 -5.65 1.04 4.49
N GLY A 150 -5.74 -0.29 4.57
CA GLY A 150 -6.85 -1.08 4.03
C GLY A 150 -6.83 -1.28 2.50
N THR A 151 -5.89 -0.68 1.77
CA THR A 151 -5.85 -0.71 0.30
C THR A 151 -5.83 -2.14 -0.26
N GLY A 152 -5.11 -3.06 0.36
CA GLY A 152 -5.06 -4.46 -0.09
C GLY A 152 -6.40 -5.18 0.07
N ALA A 153 -7.13 -4.92 1.15
CA ALA A 153 -8.46 -5.48 1.36
C ALA A 153 -9.48 -4.90 0.36
N ILE A 154 -9.39 -3.60 0.06
CA ILE A 154 -10.18 -2.96 -1.00
C ILE A 154 -9.89 -3.63 -2.35
N ALA A 155 -8.62 -3.82 -2.70
CA ALA A 155 -8.20 -4.47 -3.92
C ALA A 155 -8.71 -5.93 -4.02
N ALA A 156 -8.65 -6.67 -2.91
CA ALA A 156 -9.17 -8.03 -2.83
C ALA A 156 -10.69 -8.07 -3.04
N TRP A 157 -11.41 -7.12 -2.48
CA TRP A 157 -12.85 -7.01 -2.69
C TRP A 157 -13.21 -6.67 -4.14
N GLU A 158 -12.53 -5.69 -4.74
CA GLU A 158 -12.73 -5.36 -6.16
C GLU A 158 -12.42 -6.56 -7.08
N ALA A 159 -11.34 -7.30 -6.79
CA ALA A 159 -11.02 -8.54 -7.51
C ALA A 159 -12.14 -9.57 -7.38
N ASN A 160 -12.68 -9.76 -6.17
CA ASN A 160 -13.80 -10.68 -5.96
C ASN A 160 -15.04 -10.30 -6.79
N LEU A 161 -15.42 -9.01 -6.83
CA LEU A 161 -16.55 -8.55 -7.63
C LEU A 161 -16.34 -8.82 -9.12
N ARG A 162 -15.13 -8.55 -9.65
CA ARG A 162 -14.77 -8.83 -11.04
C ARG A 162 -14.78 -10.33 -11.36
N LEU A 163 -14.34 -11.18 -10.45
CA LEU A 163 -14.38 -12.64 -10.60
C LEU A 163 -15.80 -13.19 -10.59
N ILE A 164 -16.70 -12.61 -9.80
CA ILE A 164 -18.13 -12.95 -9.82
C ILE A 164 -18.73 -12.59 -11.19
N GLU A 165 -18.44 -11.40 -11.71
CA GLU A 165 -18.91 -10.95 -13.02
C GLU A 165 -18.35 -11.83 -14.15
N ASP A 166 -17.08 -12.25 -14.07
CA ASP A 166 -16.45 -13.18 -15.01
C ASP A 166 -17.09 -14.59 -14.98
N GLY A 167 -17.54 -15.05 -13.84
CA GLY A 167 -18.29 -16.29 -13.63
C GLY A 167 -17.51 -17.59 -13.66
N ARG A 168 -16.26 -17.62 -14.11
CA ARG A 168 -15.45 -18.85 -14.27
C ARG A 168 -15.11 -19.54 -12.94
N PHE A 169 -15.07 -18.80 -11.84
CA PHE A 169 -14.57 -19.27 -10.55
C PHE A 169 -15.64 -19.30 -9.45
N GLY A 170 -16.92 -19.15 -9.84
CA GLY A 170 -18.06 -19.11 -8.94
C GLY A 170 -18.63 -17.70 -8.78
N ASN A 171 -19.67 -17.59 -7.95
CA ASN A 171 -20.46 -16.38 -7.81
C ASN A 171 -20.64 -15.90 -6.36
N HIS A 172 -19.92 -16.49 -5.41
CA HIS A 172 -20.05 -16.13 -4.00
C HIS A 172 -19.15 -14.94 -3.64
N LYS A 173 -19.57 -14.19 -2.63
CA LYS A 173 -18.79 -13.09 -2.07
C LYS A 173 -17.85 -13.59 -0.98
N MET A 174 -16.58 -13.39 -1.21
CA MET A 174 -15.52 -13.67 -0.24
C MET A 174 -15.67 -12.77 1.00
N LYS A 175 -15.51 -13.33 2.19
CA LYS A 175 -15.54 -12.55 3.43
C LYS A 175 -14.17 -11.94 3.72
N LEU A 176 -14.12 -10.62 3.89
CA LEU A 176 -12.91 -9.93 4.30
C LEU A 176 -12.73 -10.02 5.82
N MET A 177 -11.62 -10.58 6.26
CA MET A 177 -11.22 -10.71 7.66
C MET A 177 -9.97 -9.85 7.86
N VAL A 178 -10.17 -8.61 8.30
CA VAL A 178 -9.09 -7.64 8.46
C VAL A 178 -8.72 -7.47 9.93
N SER A 179 -7.43 -7.32 10.20
CA SER A 179 -6.92 -7.06 11.55
C SER A 179 -6.08 -5.78 11.58
N GLN A 180 -6.17 -5.06 12.68
CA GLN A 180 -5.32 -3.92 13.00
C GLN A 180 -4.47 -4.20 14.23
N ASN A 181 -3.42 -3.42 14.41
CA ASN A 181 -2.53 -3.52 15.57
C ASN A 181 -3.06 -2.65 16.71
N ALA A 182 -3.39 -3.26 17.85
CA ALA A 182 -3.66 -2.53 19.06
C ALA A 182 -2.36 -1.83 19.55
N PRO A 183 -2.47 -0.70 20.29
CA PRO A 183 -3.73 -0.12 20.80
C PRO A 183 -4.49 0.77 19.81
N PHE A 184 -3.91 1.26 18.72
CA PHE A 184 -4.57 2.17 17.77
C PHE A 184 -5.32 1.42 16.65
N VAL A 185 -6.64 1.28 16.80
CA VAL A 185 -7.49 0.44 15.92
C VAL A 185 -8.68 1.19 15.31
N PRO A 186 -8.48 2.34 14.64
CA PRO A 186 -9.57 3.21 14.22
C PRO A 186 -10.56 2.58 13.23
N MET A 187 -10.15 1.62 12.41
CA MET A 187 -11.07 0.90 11.53
C MET A 187 -12.00 -0.04 12.32
N TYR A 188 -11.46 -0.73 13.32
CA TYR A 188 -12.25 -1.58 14.20
C TYR A 188 -13.29 -0.76 14.97
N ASP A 189 -12.89 0.39 15.53
CA ASP A 189 -13.77 1.26 16.29
C ASP A 189 -14.90 1.81 15.41
N ALA A 190 -14.58 2.29 14.20
CA ALA A 190 -15.58 2.74 13.24
C ALA A 190 -16.53 1.60 12.83
N TRP A 191 -16.01 0.40 12.58
CA TRP A 191 -16.82 -0.78 12.27
C TRP A 191 -17.76 -1.16 13.42
N LYS A 192 -17.27 -1.16 14.65
CA LYS A 192 -18.10 -1.40 15.85
C LYS A 192 -19.21 -0.38 16.00
N ALA A 193 -18.93 0.88 15.72
CA ALA A 193 -19.89 1.98 15.73
C ALA A 193 -20.80 2.01 14.50
N ARG A 194 -20.62 1.12 13.52
CA ARG A 194 -21.28 1.14 12.21
C ARG A 194 -21.14 2.47 11.46
N SER A 195 -20.01 3.16 11.69
CA SER A 195 -19.67 4.41 11.03
C SER A 195 -18.88 4.15 9.75
N ARG A 196 -19.19 4.91 8.69
CA ARG A 196 -18.41 4.94 7.44
C ARG A 196 -17.27 5.95 7.49
N GLU A 197 -17.12 6.66 8.58
CA GLU A 197 -16.08 7.65 8.84
C GLU A 197 -15.34 7.27 10.12
N MET A 198 -14.10 7.68 10.23
CA MET A 198 -13.35 7.52 11.47
C MET A 198 -14.05 8.26 12.61
N LEU A 199 -14.11 7.62 13.77
CA LEU A 199 -14.53 8.30 14.98
C LEU A 199 -13.49 9.35 15.36
N PRO A 200 -13.90 10.45 15.99
CA PRO A 200 -12.96 11.42 16.56
C PRO A 200 -12.00 10.74 17.55
N TYR A 201 -10.75 11.11 17.51
CA TYR A 201 -9.72 10.64 18.45
C TYR A 201 -8.77 11.80 18.78
N ASP A 202 -8.10 11.69 19.90
CA ASP A 202 -7.05 12.62 20.31
C ASP A 202 -5.76 12.33 19.53
N ASP A 203 -5.21 13.33 18.86
CA ASP A 203 -4.01 13.18 18.02
C ASP A 203 -2.75 12.87 18.83
N ASP A 204 -2.62 13.37 20.06
CA ASP A 204 -1.47 13.14 20.92
C ASP A 204 -1.52 11.71 21.48
N GLN A 205 -2.69 11.29 21.96
CA GLN A 205 -2.87 9.89 22.38
C GLN A 205 -2.66 8.92 21.21
N ALA A 206 -3.14 9.23 20.02
CA ALA A 206 -2.94 8.39 18.83
C ALA A 206 -1.45 8.25 18.46
N ARG A 207 -0.62 9.28 18.72
CA ARG A 207 0.85 9.15 18.55
C ARG A 207 1.45 8.15 19.54
N LEU A 208 1.10 8.26 20.81
CA LEU A 208 1.56 7.34 21.85
C LEU A 208 1.13 5.91 21.53
N ASP A 209 -0.13 5.70 21.16
CA ASP A 209 -0.66 4.41 20.77
C ASP A 209 0.09 3.80 19.58
N VAL A 210 0.43 4.61 18.56
CA VAL A 210 1.21 4.17 17.40
C VAL A 210 2.65 3.80 17.78
N GLU A 211 3.24 4.45 18.78
CA GLU A 211 4.57 4.11 19.30
C GLU A 211 4.59 2.74 19.98
N GLU A 212 3.48 2.27 20.55
CA GLU A 212 3.36 0.96 21.17
C GLU A 212 3.15 -0.19 20.18
N ILE A 213 2.79 0.11 18.92
CA ILE A 213 2.54 -0.91 17.89
C ILE A 213 3.84 -1.63 17.51
N ASP A 214 3.88 -2.96 17.59
CA ASP A 214 5.02 -3.76 17.14
C ASP A 214 5.23 -3.68 15.61
N ALA A 215 4.16 -3.86 14.84
CA ALA A 215 4.21 -3.82 13.39
C ALA A 215 4.14 -2.38 12.84
N LYS A 216 5.18 -1.58 13.09
CA LYS A 216 5.27 -0.15 12.73
C LYS A 216 4.83 0.16 11.29
N VAL A 217 5.16 -0.72 10.33
CA VAL A 217 4.80 -0.56 8.90
C VAL A 217 3.29 -0.66 8.62
N LEU A 218 2.49 -1.12 9.58
CA LEU A 218 1.03 -1.23 9.48
C LEU A 218 0.30 -0.16 10.30
N SER A 219 1.00 0.82 10.87
CA SER A 219 0.40 1.95 11.55
C SER A 219 0.01 3.05 10.55
N ASN A 220 -1.21 3.57 10.66
CA ASN A 220 -1.65 4.74 9.91
C ASN A 220 -2.71 5.49 10.73
N ARG A 221 -2.35 6.66 11.23
CA ARG A 221 -3.27 7.49 12.05
C ARG A 221 -4.49 7.99 11.26
N LYS A 222 -4.38 8.10 9.92
CA LYS A 222 -5.50 8.53 9.05
C LYS A 222 -5.69 7.56 7.87
N PRO A 223 -6.14 6.33 8.12
CA PRO A 223 -6.38 5.36 7.05
C PRO A 223 -7.51 5.82 6.12
N PRO A 224 -7.42 5.56 4.80
CA PRO A 224 -8.38 6.07 3.81
C PRO A 224 -9.66 5.25 3.69
N TYR A 225 -10.03 4.46 4.68
CA TYR A 225 -11.17 3.53 4.58
C TYR A 225 -12.54 4.22 4.55
N GLY A 226 -12.64 5.46 5.06
CA GLY A 226 -13.87 6.25 5.06
C GLY A 226 -14.18 6.95 3.73
N ILE A 227 -13.30 6.87 2.72
CA ILE A 227 -13.59 7.43 1.40
C ILE A 227 -14.55 6.54 0.63
N LYS A 228 -15.34 7.15 -0.27
CA LYS A 228 -16.25 6.40 -1.16
C LYS A 228 -15.47 5.36 -1.97
N GLY A 229 -15.91 4.11 -1.92
CA GLY A 229 -15.18 2.97 -2.48
C GLY A 229 -14.02 2.49 -1.61
N GLY A 230 -13.96 2.89 -0.36
CA GLY A 230 -13.05 2.37 0.65
C GLY A 230 -13.47 1.00 1.18
N LEU A 231 -12.96 0.65 2.37
CA LEU A 231 -13.15 -0.68 2.97
C LEU A 231 -14.58 -0.94 3.46
N PHE A 232 -15.38 0.10 3.67
CA PHE A 232 -16.77 0.04 4.12
C PHE A 232 -17.77 0.26 2.98
#